data_169c3ff5c9401f88bcbe8a83beb4546f
#
_entry.id   169c3ff5c9401f88bcbe8a83beb4546f
#
_cell.length_a   1.000
_cell.length_b   1.000
_cell.length_c   1.000
_cell.angle_alpha   90.00
_cell.angle_beta   90.00
_cell.angle_gamma   90.00
#
_symmetry.space_group_name_H-M   'P 1'
#
loop_
_entity.id
_entity.type
_entity.pdbx_description
1 polymer ?
#
loop_
_entity_poly.entity_id
_entity_poly.type
_entity_poly.pdbx_seq_one_letter_code
_entity_poly.pdbx_strand_id
1 'polypeptide(L)'
;MPNEMLKVTIMSRFPEQFIVGAATAAHQVEGNNVHSDYWAMEHLKHTNFNEPSLDAVDHYHHFKEDILLLKKAGLNAYRFSIEWARIEPIEGEFDDNEIEHYRSVLQCCINNGVTPIVTMMHFTSPVWVIRNGGWESESVIDAFAKYCEYVVSQLGDLMKYVVTINEANMGIQVAAIAERYKKQMMAKMKEKKKNKKSSDSVEGTAQVGMNFNTMLKNMFWQRFENKKIFKTSSPQTFVSSRTEEGDIIVMRAHLAAKAAMKKVKPDLLVGLSLSLHDIQIEEGGVELAKKEWDDEFTHYLKFIKDDDFFGLQNYTRSVIGKDGICPVPQGAETTQMDYEFYPEALEHVIRRVAAEFKDNGISMPIMITENGVATNDDARRVEFIDRATKGVACCLQDGIDVIGYCHWSLMDNFEWQKGFSMRFGLVEVDRKTMTRKEKPSLRYLGSLV
;
A
#
# COMPACT_ATOMS: atom_id res chain seq x y z
N MET A 1 -39.87 -37.41 -4.28
CA MET A 1 -38.42 -37.55 -4.47
C MET A 1 -37.79 -36.25 -4.05
N PRO A 2 -36.98 -36.20 -2.99
CA PRO A 2 -36.36 -34.97 -2.55
C PRO A 2 -35.20 -34.59 -3.49
N ASN A 3 -35.15 -33.31 -3.86
CA ASN A 3 -34.06 -32.67 -4.59
C ASN A 3 -32.75 -32.83 -3.79
N GLU A 4 -31.89 -33.73 -4.23
CA GLU A 4 -30.47 -33.68 -3.87
C GLU A 4 -29.85 -32.44 -4.58
N MET A 5 -29.77 -31.33 -3.86
CA MET A 5 -28.86 -30.26 -4.23
C MET A 5 -27.45 -30.84 -4.15
N LEU A 6 -26.84 -31.07 -5.32
CA LEU A 6 -25.41 -31.30 -5.42
C LEU A 6 -24.69 -30.19 -4.64
N LYS A 7 -24.17 -30.52 -3.46
CA LYS A 7 -23.13 -29.74 -2.81
C LYS A 7 -21.91 -29.84 -3.72
N VAL A 8 -21.72 -28.82 -4.59
CA VAL A 8 -20.44 -28.61 -5.23
C VAL A 8 -19.48 -28.25 -4.10
N THR A 9 -18.71 -29.23 -3.66
CA THR A 9 -17.57 -28.97 -2.76
C THR A 9 -16.60 -28.17 -3.59
N ILE A 10 -16.59 -26.85 -3.39
CA ILE A 10 -15.55 -25.99 -3.95
C ILE A 10 -14.28 -26.44 -3.22
N MET A 11 -13.38 -27.11 -3.92
CA MET A 11 -12.06 -27.41 -3.38
C MET A 11 -11.36 -26.10 -3.13
N SER A 12 -10.82 -25.91 -1.91
CA SER A 12 -9.98 -24.78 -1.57
C SER A 12 -8.92 -24.56 -2.66
N ARG A 13 -8.73 -23.31 -3.09
CA ARG A 13 -7.71 -22.96 -4.10
C ARG A 13 -6.32 -23.03 -3.52
N PHE A 14 -6.20 -22.84 -2.21
CA PHE A 14 -4.94 -22.71 -1.50
C PHE A 14 -4.74 -23.82 -0.48
N PRO A 15 -3.51 -24.14 -0.10
CA PRO A 15 -3.21 -25.04 1.01
C PRO A 15 -3.84 -24.56 2.33
N GLU A 16 -4.18 -25.48 3.23
CA GLU A 16 -4.84 -25.17 4.52
C GLU A 16 -4.13 -24.11 5.36
N GLN A 17 -2.78 -24.02 5.25
CA GLN A 17 -1.97 -23.07 6.01
C GLN A 17 -1.79 -21.73 5.31
N PHE A 18 -2.31 -21.58 4.08
CA PHE A 18 -2.12 -20.37 3.30
C PHE A 18 -2.94 -19.21 3.89
N ILE A 19 -2.30 -18.06 3.99
CA ILE A 19 -2.92 -16.85 4.52
C ILE A 19 -3.78 -16.22 3.43
N VAL A 20 -5.09 -16.07 3.68
CA VAL A 20 -6.00 -15.32 2.80
C VAL A 20 -6.71 -14.26 3.63
N GLY A 21 -6.48 -13.01 3.29
CA GLY A 21 -7.00 -11.89 4.06
C GLY A 21 -7.37 -10.68 3.24
N ALA A 22 -7.65 -9.61 3.94
CA ALA A 22 -7.82 -8.28 3.37
C ALA A 22 -6.96 -7.26 4.14
N ALA A 23 -6.62 -6.15 3.48
CA ALA A 23 -5.75 -5.12 4.03
C ALA A 23 -6.51 -3.80 4.25
N THR A 24 -6.02 -2.99 5.19
CA THR A 24 -6.40 -1.59 5.42
C THR A 24 -5.20 -0.78 5.91
N ALA A 25 -5.30 0.55 5.86
CA ALA A 25 -4.38 1.47 6.50
C ALA A 25 -5.12 2.38 7.48
N ALA A 26 -4.53 2.62 8.65
CA ALA A 26 -5.15 3.34 9.75
C ALA A 26 -5.73 4.69 9.33
N HIS A 27 -4.95 5.55 8.70
CA HIS A 27 -5.40 6.86 8.24
C HIS A 27 -6.61 6.79 7.29
N GLN A 28 -6.67 5.76 6.45
CA GLN A 28 -7.72 5.60 5.44
C GLN A 28 -9.04 5.09 6.01
N VAL A 29 -9.02 4.40 7.16
CA VAL A 29 -10.21 3.73 7.70
C VAL A 29 -10.63 4.18 9.09
N GLU A 30 -9.69 4.59 9.96
CA GLU A 30 -9.99 4.83 11.39
C GLU A 30 -10.70 6.16 11.64
N GLY A 31 -10.30 7.22 10.94
CA GLY A 31 -10.78 8.58 11.15
C GLY A 31 -10.03 9.34 12.25
N ASN A 32 -10.18 10.66 12.23
CA ASN A 32 -9.66 11.59 13.26
C ASN A 32 -8.16 11.44 13.58
N ASN A 33 -7.33 11.17 12.59
CA ASN A 33 -5.88 11.03 12.73
C ASN A 33 -5.20 12.43 12.81
N VAL A 34 -5.59 13.21 13.81
CA VAL A 34 -5.33 14.66 13.91
C VAL A 34 -3.87 15.06 14.06
N HIS A 35 -3.00 14.15 14.47
CA HIS A 35 -1.57 14.40 14.69
C HIS A 35 -0.70 14.04 13.49
N SER A 36 -1.31 13.48 12.42
CA SER A 36 -0.58 13.06 11.22
C SER A 36 -0.29 14.22 10.26
N ASP A 37 0.75 14.06 9.48
CA ASP A 37 1.11 14.95 8.38
C ASP A 37 0.02 15.04 7.31
N TYR A 38 -0.65 13.93 6.99
CA TYR A 38 -1.75 13.89 6.02
C TYR A 38 -2.97 14.67 6.52
N TRP A 39 -3.38 14.50 7.78
CA TRP A 39 -4.43 15.32 8.36
C TRP A 39 -4.10 16.82 8.24
N ALA A 40 -2.86 17.19 8.55
CA ALA A 40 -2.44 18.58 8.42
C ALA A 40 -2.50 19.08 6.97
N MET A 41 -2.11 18.24 5.99
CA MET A 41 -2.17 18.58 4.56
C MET A 41 -3.60 18.64 4.01
N GLU A 42 -4.50 17.77 4.47
CA GLU A 42 -5.92 17.78 4.08
C GLU A 42 -6.62 19.09 4.46
N HIS A 43 -6.22 19.69 5.58
CA HIS A 43 -6.81 20.91 6.13
C HIS A 43 -6.11 22.19 5.68
N LEU A 44 -5.17 22.13 4.74
CA LEU A 44 -4.64 23.34 4.10
C LEU A 44 -5.74 24.04 3.30
N LYS A 45 -5.71 25.37 3.26
CA LYS A 45 -6.63 26.15 2.40
C LYS A 45 -6.47 25.78 0.91
N HIS A 46 -5.23 25.53 0.49
CA HIS A 46 -4.89 25.11 -0.86
C HIS A 46 -4.45 23.65 -0.86
N THR A 47 -5.30 22.78 -0.31
CA THR A 47 -5.04 21.35 -0.26
C THR A 47 -5.05 20.70 -1.65
N ASN A 48 -4.36 19.57 -1.80
CA ASN A 48 -4.40 18.72 -3.00
C ASN A 48 -5.43 17.60 -2.89
N PHE A 49 -6.05 17.46 -1.74
CA PHE A 49 -7.06 16.45 -1.48
C PHE A 49 -8.42 16.90 -2.02
N ASN A 50 -9.17 15.99 -2.61
CA ASN A 50 -10.52 16.28 -3.09
C ASN A 50 -11.47 16.56 -1.93
N GLU A 51 -11.24 15.91 -0.81
CA GLU A 51 -11.99 16.04 0.45
C GLU A 51 -11.10 15.56 1.61
N PRO A 52 -11.35 15.98 2.86
CA PRO A 52 -10.60 15.50 4.02
C PRO A 52 -11.09 14.13 4.48
N SER A 53 -10.22 13.38 5.18
CA SER A 53 -10.54 12.06 5.74
C SER A 53 -11.58 12.12 6.86
N LEU A 54 -11.54 13.13 7.71
CA LEU A 54 -12.39 13.33 8.90
C LEU A 54 -12.50 12.04 9.75
N ASP A 55 -13.71 11.51 9.89
CA ASP A 55 -14.01 10.24 10.56
C ASP A 55 -13.74 9.01 9.69
N ALA A 56 -13.25 9.20 8.48
CA ALA A 56 -12.99 8.16 7.48
C ALA A 56 -14.18 7.20 7.34
N VAL A 57 -14.03 5.94 7.69
CA VAL A 57 -15.12 4.95 7.78
C VAL A 57 -15.34 4.47 9.21
N ASP A 58 -14.80 5.22 10.18
CA ASP A 58 -14.94 4.99 11.62
C ASP A 58 -14.58 3.57 12.07
N HIS A 59 -13.55 3.00 11.43
CA HIS A 59 -13.03 1.69 11.82
C HIS A 59 -12.54 1.68 13.27
N TYR A 60 -12.06 2.81 13.77
CA TYR A 60 -11.59 2.95 15.14
C TYR A 60 -12.62 2.45 16.17
N HIS A 61 -13.90 2.76 15.96
CA HIS A 61 -14.98 2.31 16.83
C HIS A 61 -15.64 1.00 16.35
N HIS A 62 -15.57 0.70 15.04
CA HIS A 62 -16.25 -0.42 14.41
C HIS A 62 -15.34 -1.64 14.14
N PHE A 63 -14.08 -1.64 14.59
CA PHE A 63 -13.10 -2.71 14.26
C PHE A 63 -13.63 -4.13 14.60
N LYS A 64 -14.41 -4.29 15.67
CA LYS A 64 -14.98 -5.59 16.05
C LYS A 64 -15.95 -6.11 15.00
N GLU A 65 -16.83 -5.23 14.49
CA GLU A 65 -17.76 -5.57 13.42
C GLU A 65 -17.02 -5.92 12.14
N ASP A 66 -16.05 -5.10 11.76
CA ASP A 66 -15.27 -5.27 10.52
C ASP A 66 -14.45 -6.56 10.52
N ILE A 67 -13.81 -6.92 11.64
CA ILE A 67 -13.09 -8.19 11.81
C ILE A 67 -14.04 -9.38 11.77
N LEU A 68 -15.24 -9.25 12.35
CA LEU A 68 -16.25 -10.31 12.28
C LEU A 68 -16.82 -10.51 10.89
N LEU A 69 -16.97 -9.45 10.06
CA LEU A 69 -17.36 -9.57 8.66
C LEU A 69 -16.32 -10.38 7.87
N LEU A 70 -15.04 -10.05 8.03
CA LEU A 70 -13.93 -10.78 7.44
C LEU A 70 -13.95 -12.26 7.83
N LYS A 71 -14.10 -12.56 9.12
CA LYS A 71 -14.17 -13.93 9.63
C LYS A 71 -15.37 -14.72 9.11
N LYS A 72 -16.55 -14.10 9.10
CA LYS A 72 -17.79 -14.72 8.59
C LYS A 72 -17.69 -15.06 7.11
N ALA A 73 -16.95 -14.28 6.34
CA ALA A 73 -16.69 -14.55 4.93
C ALA A 73 -15.78 -15.77 4.71
N GLY A 74 -15.05 -16.22 5.73
CA GLY A 74 -14.10 -17.33 5.65
C GLY A 74 -12.63 -16.92 5.61
N LEU A 75 -12.31 -15.63 5.61
CA LEU A 75 -10.93 -15.13 5.62
C LEU A 75 -10.23 -15.46 6.95
N ASN A 76 -8.93 -15.75 6.88
CA ASN A 76 -8.13 -16.19 8.03
C ASN A 76 -7.07 -15.18 8.46
N ALA A 77 -6.96 -14.01 7.79
CA ALA A 77 -6.02 -12.95 8.14
C ALA A 77 -6.58 -11.55 7.91
N TYR A 78 -6.07 -10.60 8.67
CA TYR A 78 -6.34 -9.18 8.53
C TYR A 78 -5.04 -8.39 8.62
N ARG A 79 -4.70 -7.65 7.54
CA ARG A 79 -3.58 -6.72 7.54
C ARG A 79 -4.06 -5.31 7.83
N PHE A 80 -3.47 -4.66 8.82
CA PHE A 80 -3.77 -3.28 9.20
C PHE A 80 -2.53 -2.57 9.70
N SER A 81 -2.53 -1.25 9.70
CA SER A 81 -1.42 -0.49 10.27
C SER A 81 -1.73 0.00 11.68
N ILE A 82 -0.69 0.09 12.51
CA ILE A 82 -0.70 0.86 13.76
C ILE A 82 -0.26 2.28 13.39
N GLU A 83 -1.02 3.28 13.79
CA GLU A 83 -0.78 4.66 13.40
C GLU A 83 0.25 5.33 14.32
N TRP A 84 1.43 5.61 13.77
CA TRP A 84 2.51 6.26 14.52
C TRP A 84 2.08 7.60 15.12
N ALA A 85 1.32 8.40 14.36
CA ALA A 85 0.85 9.70 14.81
C ALA A 85 -0.15 9.63 15.98
N ARG A 86 -0.80 8.48 16.21
CA ARG A 86 -1.61 8.23 17.40
C ARG A 86 -0.76 7.79 18.59
N ILE A 87 0.14 6.86 18.34
CA ILE A 87 0.98 6.27 19.39
C ILE A 87 1.96 7.30 19.96
N GLU A 88 2.53 8.18 19.11
CA GLU A 88 3.51 9.19 19.50
C GLU A 88 3.14 10.55 18.87
N PRO A 89 2.05 11.19 19.36
CA PRO A 89 1.57 12.46 18.83
C PRO A 89 2.57 13.61 19.01
N ILE A 90 3.40 13.55 20.05
CA ILE A 90 4.48 14.46 20.39
C ILE A 90 5.75 13.63 20.54
N GLU A 91 6.88 14.14 20.06
CA GLU A 91 8.18 13.48 20.11
C GLU A 91 8.53 13.01 21.53
N GLY A 92 8.69 11.71 21.70
CA GLY A 92 9.03 11.08 22.99
C GLY A 92 7.85 10.89 23.96
N GLU A 93 6.63 11.31 23.59
CA GLU A 93 5.43 11.12 24.41
C GLU A 93 4.52 10.07 23.78
N PHE A 94 4.49 8.87 24.35
CA PHE A 94 3.67 7.75 23.90
C PHE A 94 2.30 7.74 24.60
N ASP A 95 1.25 7.45 23.83
CA ASP A 95 -0.13 7.37 24.34
C ASP A 95 -0.52 5.93 24.66
N ASP A 96 -0.59 5.61 25.94
CA ASP A 96 -0.98 4.28 26.44
C ASP A 96 -2.43 3.92 26.08
N ASN A 97 -3.34 4.90 25.91
CA ASN A 97 -4.72 4.61 25.52
C ASN A 97 -4.78 4.09 24.08
N GLU A 98 -3.96 4.65 23.19
CA GLU A 98 -3.88 4.17 21.81
C GLU A 98 -3.22 2.78 21.74
N ILE A 99 -2.26 2.48 22.61
CA ILE A 99 -1.72 1.13 22.76
C ILE A 99 -2.82 0.14 23.18
N GLU A 100 -3.66 0.47 24.16
CA GLU A 100 -4.76 -0.39 24.60
C GLU A 100 -5.86 -0.53 23.53
N HIS A 101 -6.08 0.50 22.70
CA HIS A 101 -6.93 0.40 21.53
C HIS A 101 -6.40 -0.68 20.57
N TYR A 102 -5.13 -0.58 20.13
CA TYR A 102 -4.55 -1.56 19.20
C TYR A 102 -4.39 -2.95 19.84
N ARG A 103 -4.17 -3.03 21.15
CA ARG A 103 -4.28 -4.31 21.89
C ARG A 103 -5.64 -4.95 21.70
N SER A 104 -6.71 -4.15 21.81
CA SER A 104 -8.08 -4.62 21.62
C SER A 104 -8.34 -5.10 20.19
N VAL A 105 -7.78 -4.43 19.18
CA VAL A 105 -7.86 -4.85 17.77
C VAL A 105 -7.15 -6.20 17.55
N LEU A 106 -5.90 -6.31 18.01
CA LEU A 106 -5.11 -7.54 17.92
C LEU A 106 -5.80 -8.71 18.63
N GLN A 107 -6.27 -8.50 19.85
CA GLN A 107 -6.97 -9.52 20.62
C GLN A 107 -8.28 -9.95 19.96
N CYS A 108 -8.99 -9.00 19.32
CA CYS A 108 -10.19 -9.31 18.55
C CYS A 108 -9.88 -10.24 17.36
N CYS A 109 -8.79 -9.98 16.64
CA CYS A 109 -8.33 -10.86 15.56
C CYS A 109 -8.05 -12.26 16.09
N ILE A 110 -7.21 -12.40 17.12
CA ILE A 110 -6.79 -13.68 17.71
C ILE A 110 -7.98 -14.46 18.24
N ASN A 111 -8.87 -13.83 19.00
CA ASN A 111 -10.06 -14.46 19.58
C ASN A 111 -11.02 -15.01 18.52
N ASN A 112 -10.98 -14.46 17.30
CA ASN A 112 -11.77 -14.92 16.18
C ASN A 112 -11.00 -15.86 15.22
N GLY A 113 -9.76 -16.25 15.56
CA GLY A 113 -8.92 -17.09 14.70
C GLY A 113 -8.54 -16.41 13.39
N VAL A 114 -8.36 -15.07 13.43
CA VAL A 114 -7.87 -14.25 12.33
C VAL A 114 -6.42 -13.87 12.65
N THR A 115 -5.50 -14.18 11.75
CA THR A 115 -4.08 -13.85 11.90
C THR A 115 -3.87 -12.35 11.67
N PRO A 116 -3.41 -11.57 12.66
CA PRO A 116 -3.05 -10.18 12.44
C PRO A 116 -1.72 -10.07 11.69
N ILE A 117 -1.68 -9.23 10.64
CA ILE A 117 -0.48 -8.81 9.94
C ILE A 117 -0.35 -7.30 10.17
N VAL A 118 0.62 -6.90 10.97
CA VAL A 118 0.75 -5.51 11.41
C VAL A 118 1.69 -4.74 10.49
N THR A 119 1.28 -3.57 10.04
CA THR A 119 2.15 -2.61 9.35
C THR A 119 2.49 -1.47 10.31
N MET A 120 3.79 -1.19 10.52
CA MET A 120 4.22 -0.18 11.49
C MET A 120 4.11 1.23 10.93
N MET A 121 4.28 1.41 9.61
CA MET A 121 4.11 2.71 8.96
C MET A 121 3.46 2.51 7.58
N HIS A 122 2.32 3.20 7.36
CA HIS A 122 1.58 3.18 6.10
C HIS A 122 1.35 4.60 5.61
N PHE A 123 2.40 5.21 5.04
CA PHE A 123 2.50 6.55 4.43
C PHE A 123 2.44 7.74 5.40
N THR A 124 1.64 7.65 6.45
CA THR A 124 1.46 8.76 7.40
C THR A 124 2.52 8.77 8.49
N SER A 125 2.88 9.96 8.94
CA SER A 125 3.85 10.18 10.00
C SER A 125 3.36 11.28 10.95
N PRO A 126 3.78 11.29 12.21
CA PRO A 126 3.52 12.42 13.10
C PRO A 126 4.06 13.71 12.51
N VAL A 127 3.35 14.82 12.70
CA VAL A 127 3.77 16.15 12.22
C VAL A 127 5.18 16.55 12.73
N TRP A 128 5.55 16.08 13.93
CA TRP A 128 6.88 16.39 14.48
C TRP A 128 8.01 15.72 13.71
N VAL A 129 7.81 14.50 13.16
CA VAL A 129 8.78 13.83 12.27
C VAL A 129 9.06 14.70 11.05
N ILE A 130 8.03 15.25 10.44
CA ILE A 130 8.17 16.11 9.26
C ILE A 130 8.86 17.44 9.60
N ARG A 131 8.61 17.97 10.80
CA ARG A 131 9.32 19.17 11.32
C ARG A 131 10.81 18.92 11.52
N ASN A 132 11.21 17.71 11.85
CA ASN A 132 12.60 17.29 12.05
C ASN A 132 13.30 16.88 10.73
N GLY A 133 12.70 17.18 9.57
CA GLY A 133 13.26 16.92 8.24
C GLY A 133 12.60 15.77 7.48
N GLY A 134 11.71 15.00 8.12
CA GLY A 134 10.94 13.92 7.49
C GLY A 134 11.81 12.77 7.00
N TRP A 135 11.37 12.14 5.93
CA TRP A 135 11.99 10.92 5.39
C TRP A 135 13.26 11.16 4.54
N GLU A 136 13.72 12.40 4.47
CA GLU A 136 15.02 12.79 3.90
C GLU A 136 16.06 13.12 4.99
N SER A 137 15.71 12.94 6.29
CA SER A 137 16.59 13.22 7.43
C SER A 137 17.00 11.95 8.16
N GLU A 138 18.29 11.81 8.49
CA GLU A 138 18.80 10.68 9.28
C GLU A 138 18.11 10.54 10.66
N SER A 139 17.52 11.64 11.18
CA SER A 139 16.81 11.62 12.45
C SER A 139 15.62 10.67 12.47
N VAL A 140 15.01 10.36 11.29
CA VAL A 140 13.88 9.45 11.21
C VAL A 140 14.29 8.00 11.52
N ILE A 141 15.56 7.63 11.31
CA ILE A 141 16.06 6.26 11.55
C ILE A 141 15.86 5.87 13.02
N ASP A 142 16.40 6.67 13.92
CA ASP A 142 16.30 6.41 15.37
C ASP A 142 14.88 6.62 15.90
N ALA A 143 14.18 7.63 15.38
CA ALA A 143 12.79 7.91 15.76
C ALA A 143 11.87 6.73 15.42
N PHE A 144 11.94 6.23 14.18
CA PHE A 144 11.14 5.09 13.74
C PHE A 144 11.51 3.80 14.48
N ALA A 145 12.80 3.56 14.71
CA ALA A 145 13.25 2.40 15.48
C ALA A 145 12.72 2.40 16.93
N LYS A 146 12.73 3.57 17.61
CA LYS A 146 12.18 3.72 18.96
C LYS A 146 10.68 3.49 19.01
N TYR A 147 9.93 4.07 18.05
CA TYR A 147 8.50 3.82 17.93
C TYR A 147 8.21 2.31 17.76
N CYS A 148 8.90 1.64 16.83
CA CYS A 148 8.73 0.21 16.60
C CYS A 148 9.11 -0.63 17.83
N GLU A 149 10.22 -0.31 18.52
CA GLU A 149 10.62 -0.97 19.76
C GLU A 149 9.55 -0.82 20.84
N TYR A 150 9.02 0.40 21.01
CA TYR A 150 7.96 0.68 21.99
C TYR A 150 6.70 -0.14 21.68
N VAL A 151 6.16 -0.08 20.45
CA VAL A 151 4.97 -0.83 20.07
C VAL A 151 5.15 -2.33 20.29
N VAL A 152 6.28 -2.91 19.89
CA VAL A 152 6.53 -4.35 20.07
C VAL A 152 6.77 -4.70 21.54
N SER A 153 7.34 -3.81 22.35
CA SER A 153 7.45 -4.02 23.80
C SER A 153 6.10 -4.13 24.51
N GLN A 154 5.08 -3.44 23.98
CA GLN A 154 3.73 -3.42 24.52
C GLN A 154 2.81 -4.49 23.92
N LEU A 155 2.90 -4.76 22.61
CA LEU A 155 1.94 -5.56 21.86
C LEU A 155 2.54 -6.81 21.19
N GLY A 156 3.85 -7.02 21.28
CA GLY A 156 4.56 -8.07 20.55
C GLY A 156 4.13 -9.49 20.87
N ASP A 157 3.55 -9.73 22.03
CA ASP A 157 2.96 -11.02 22.43
C ASP A 157 1.73 -11.42 21.58
N LEU A 158 1.09 -10.42 20.95
CA LEU A 158 -0.07 -10.60 20.09
C LEU A 158 0.28 -10.56 18.58
N MET A 159 1.56 -10.35 18.24
CA MET A 159 2.02 -10.20 16.86
C MET A 159 2.81 -11.41 16.38
N LYS A 160 2.60 -11.79 15.12
CA LYS A 160 3.40 -12.80 14.43
C LYS A 160 4.12 -12.24 13.20
N TYR A 161 3.40 -11.50 12.37
CA TYR A 161 3.92 -10.90 11.14
C TYR A 161 3.90 -9.38 11.26
N VAL A 162 5.02 -8.75 10.95
CA VAL A 162 5.15 -7.29 10.94
C VAL A 162 5.79 -6.82 9.63
N VAL A 163 5.11 -5.91 8.95
CA VAL A 163 5.64 -5.11 7.85
C VAL A 163 6.13 -3.79 8.43
N THR A 164 7.41 -3.49 8.34
CA THR A 164 7.97 -2.26 8.91
C THR A 164 7.41 -1.03 8.20
N ILE A 165 7.58 -0.99 6.89
CA ILE A 165 7.25 0.14 6.03
C ILE A 165 6.43 -0.36 4.84
N ASN A 166 5.27 0.27 4.62
CA ASN A 166 4.45 0.02 3.45
C ASN A 166 5.03 0.72 2.22
N GLU A 167 5.17 -0.03 1.11
CA GLU A 167 5.63 0.50 -0.20
C GLU A 167 6.87 1.40 -0.05
N ALA A 168 7.93 0.84 0.51
CA ALA A 168 9.14 1.59 0.83
C ALA A 168 9.74 2.34 -0.38
N ASN A 169 9.50 1.84 -1.59
CA ASN A 169 9.92 2.42 -2.86
C ASN A 169 9.01 3.55 -3.40
N MET A 170 7.90 3.87 -2.72
CA MET A 170 6.93 4.84 -3.22
C MET A 170 7.55 6.23 -3.49
N GLY A 171 8.46 6.70 -2.65
CA GLY A 171 9.10 8.00 -2.84
C GLY A 171 9.95 8.09 -4.13
N ILE A 172 10.63 7.01 -4.53
CA ILE A 172 11.36 6.91 -5.79
C ILE A 172 10.40 6.87 -6.98
N GLN A 173 9.31 6.11 -6.89
CA GLN A 173 8.29 6.09 -7.93
C GLN A 173 7.66 7.47 -8.14
N VAL A 174 7.34 8.20 -7.05
CA VAL A 174 6.83 9.57 -7.14
C VAL A 174 7.86 10.52 -7.76
N ALA A 175 9.14 10.37 -7.45
CA ALA A 175 10.22 11.16 -8.07
C ALA A 175 10.28 10.91 -9.59
N ALA A 176 10.22 9.66 -10.02
CA ALA A 176 10.21 9.29 -11.44
C ALA A 176 8.98 9.84 -12.17
N ILE A 177 7.79 9.76 -11.57
CA ILE A 177 6.56 10.31 -12.13
C ILE A 177 6.64 11.85 -12.24
N ALA A 178 7.13 12.53 -11.21
CA ALA A 178 7.29 13.99 -11.21
C ALA A 178 8.28 14.44 -12.31
N GLU A 179 9.37 13.71 -12.54
CA GLU A 179 10.30 14.00 -13.62
C GLU A 179 9.68 13.79 -15.01
N ARG A 180 8.96 12.68 -15.23
CA ARG A 180 8.21 12.43 -16.46
C ARG A 180 7.22 13.55 -16.74
N TYR A 181 6.44 13.95 -15.74
CA TYR A 181 5.49 15.05 -15.84
C TYR A 181 6.17 16.38 -16.21
N LYS A 182 7.29 16.71 -15.60
CA LYS A 182 8.09 17.91 -15.90
C LYS A 182 8.59 17.89 -17.36
N LYS A 183 9.09 16.76 -17.86
CA LYS A 183 9.53 16.60 -19.25
C LYS A 183 8.38 16.82 -20.24
N GLN A 184 7.20 16.25 -19.98
CA GLN A 184 5.99 16.43 -20.80
C GLN A 184 5.52 17.89 -20.83
N MET A 185 5.50 18.55 -19.65
CA MET A 185 5.13 19.97 -19.58
C MET A 185 6.09 20.86 -20.39
N MET A 186 7.39 20.59 -20.34
CA MET A 186 8.38 21.32 -21.13
C MET A 186 8.21 21.07 -22.64
N ALA A 187 7.89 19.82 -23.05
CA ALA A 187 7.58 19.50 -24.43
C ALA A 187 6.33 20.24 -24.93
N LYS A 188 5.22 20.19 -24.16
CA LYS A 188 3.97 20.92 -24.46
C LYS A 188 4.19 22.45 -24.58
N MET A 189 5.04 23.04 -23.74
CA MET A 189 5.38 24.47 -23.82
C MET A 189 6.15 24.78 -25.11
N LYS A 190 7.06 23.89 -25.56
CA LYS A 190 7.79 24.05 -26.82
C LYS A 190 6.83 23.90 -28.04
N GLU A 191 5.87 22.99 -27.99
CA GLU A 191 4.87 22.76 -29.04
C GLU A 191 3.85 23.89 -29.15
N LYS A 192 3.35 24.42 -28.03
CA LYS A 192 2.49 25.62 -28.00
C LYS A 192 3.16 26.81 -28.65
N LYS A 193 4.48 26.99 -28.50
CA LYS A 193 5.24 28.01 -29.23
C LYS A 193 5.27 27.75 -30.76
N LYS A 194 4.98 26.52 -31.21
CA LYS A 194 4.96 26.12 -32.64
C LYS A 194 3.54 25.97 -33.21
N ASN A 195 2.48 26.42 -32.54
CA ASN A 195 1.07 26.35 -32.96
C ASN A 195 0.54 24.93 -33.29
N LYS A 196 1.04 23.88 -32.61
CA LYS A 196 0.52 22.52 -32.74
C LYS A 196 -0.42 22.17 -31.58
N LYS A 197 -1.61 21.58 -31.89
CA LYS A 197 -2.50 20.98 -30.89
C LYS A 197 -1.85 19.67 -30.37
N SER A 198 -1.60 19.56 -29.07
CA SER A 198 -1.12 18.34 -28.40
C SER A 198 -2.26 17.66 -27.64
N SER A 199 -2.26 16.33 -27.55
CA SER A 199 -3.16 15.53 -26.70
C SER A 199 -2.88 15.74 -25.21
N ASP A 200 -3.91 15.64 -24.37
CA ASP A 200 -3.85 16.01 -22.95
C ASP A 200 -3.54 14.86 -21.96
N SER A 201 -3.09 13.71 -22.44
CA SER A 201 -2.76 12.58 -21.57
C SER A 201 -1.41 12.75 -20.87
N VAL A 202 -1.40 12.66 -19.54
CA VAL A 202 -0.18 12.48 -18.73
C VAL A 202 0.03 11.00 -18.56
N GLU A 203 1.11 10.47 -19.10
CA GLU A 203 1.44 9.06 -19.04
C GLU A 203 2.22 8.73 -17.77
N GLY A 204 1.86 7.62 -17.13
CA GLY A 204 2.45 7.12 -15.89
C GLY A 204 1.54 7.37 -14.69
N THR A 205 0.91 6.29 -14.25
CA THR A 205 0.03 6.28 -13.08
C THR A 205 0.81 5.79 -11.87
N ALA A 206 0.84 6.60 -10.80
CA ALA A 206 1.19 6.05 -9.49
C ALA A 206 0.09 5.10 -9.04
N GLN A 207 0.45 3.96 -8.46
CA GLN A 207 -0.52 3.05 -7.84
C GLN A 207 -1.10 3.62 -6.53
N VAL A 208 -0.88 4.90 -6.27
CA VAL A 208 -1.42 5.66 -5.13
C VAL A 208 -2.22 6.87 -5.60
N GLY A 209 -3.29 7.20 -4.90
CA GLY A 209 -4.22 8.27 -5.26
C GLY A 209 -3.63 9.68 -5.16
N MET A 210 -3.01 10.20 -6.23
CA MET A 210 -2.42 11.55 -6.29
C MET A 210 -3.12 12.45 -7.32
N ASN A 211 -3.12 13.77 -7.07
CA ASN A 211 -3.73 14.82 -7.90
C ASN A 211 -2.68 15.78 -8.47
N PHE A 212 -1.83 15.30 -9.39
CA PHE A 212 -0.69 16.05 -9.93
C PHE A 212 -1.06 17.43 -10.49
N ASN A 213 -2.19 17.56 -11.20
CA ASN A 213 -2.64 18.84 -11.74
C ASN A 213 -2.97 19.86 -10.64
N THR A 214 -3.57 19.41 -9.54
CA THR A 214 -3.90 20.24 -8.37
C THR A 214 -2.64 20.62 -7.61
N MET A 215 -1.69 19.68 -7.45
CA MET A 215 -0.40 19.93 -6.82
C MET A 215 0.34 21.08 -7.49
N LEU A 216 0.41 21.13 -8.81
CA LEU A 216 1.07 22.22 -9.54
C LEU A 216 0.38 23.57 -9.35
N LYS A 217 -0.95 23.60 -9.31
CA LYS A 217 -1.72 24.85 -9.10
C LYS A 217 -1.53 25.41 -7.72
N ASN A 218 -1.44 24.53 -6.71
CA ASN A 218 -1.41 24.89 -5.31
C ASN A 218 0.01 25.11 -4.77
N MET A 219 1.03 24.60 -5.46
CA MET A 219 2.43 24.57 -5.00
C MET A 219 2.94 25.91 -4.44
N PHE A 220 2.59 27.04 -5.09
CA PHE A 220 3.04 28.38 -4.63
C PHE A 220 2.46 28.73 -3.26
N TRP A 221 1.15 28.53 -3.07
CA TRP A 221 0.46 28.89 -1.83
C TRP A 221 0.79 27.89 -0.70
N GLN A 222 0.91 26.62 -1.02
CA GLN A 222 1.27 25.58 -0.08
C GLN A 222 2.63 25.83 0.59
N ARG A 223 3.60 26.46 -0.09
CA ARG A 223 4.90 26.81 0.53
C ARG A 223 4.74 27.67 1.78
N PHE A 224 3.81 28.61 1.78
CA PHE A 224 3.53 29.46 2.93
C PHE A 224 2.74 28.75 4.02
N GLU A 225 1.78 27.93 3.63
CA GLU A 225 0.94 27.18 4.55
C GLU A 225 1.77 26.08 5.24
N ASN A 226 2.55 25.32 4.49
CA ASN A 226 3.47 24.31 5.00
C ASN A 226 4.46 24.88 6.01
N LYS A 227 5.01 26.08 5.75
CA LYS A 227 5.93 26.74 6.67
C LYS A 227 5.30 27.02 8.03
N LYS A 228 4.00 27.28 8.10
CA LYS A 228 3.29 27.50 9.36
C LYS A 228 3.14 26.20 10.16
N ILE A 229 2.83 25.08 9.49
CA ILE A 229 2.53 23.78 10.09
C ILE A 229 3.81 22.98 10.33
N PHE A 230 4.61 22.78 9.28
CA PHE A 230 5.78 21.89 9.29
C PHE A 230 7.11 22.62 9.57
N LYS A 231 7.08 23.96 9.72
CA LYS A 231 8.29 24.82 9.86
C LYS A 231 9.21 24.81 8.64
N THR A 232 8.81 24.14 7.56
CA THR A 232 9.48 24.13 6.26
C THR A 232 8.49 24.45 5.14
N SER A 233 8.97 25.04 4.05
CA SER A 233 8.14 25.28 2.85
C SER A 233 7.99 24.06 1.94
N SER A 234 8.81 23.02 2.18
CA SER A 234 8.84 21.77 1.41
C SER A 234 8.92 20.60 2.40
N PRO A 235 7.80 20.19 2.98
CA PRO A 235 7.77 19.05 3.90
C PRO A 235 8.16 17.78 3.16
N GLN A 236 9.03 16.98 3.75
CA GLN A 236 9.48 15.69 3.21
C GLN A 236 8.66 14.58 3.85
N THR A 237 7.41 14.46 3.40
CA THR A 237 6.53 13.35 3.80
C THR A 237 6.98 12.05 3.14
N PHE A 238 6.45 10.92 3.60
CA PHE A 238 6.84 9.62 3.05
C PHE A 238 6.57 9.49 1.54
N VAL A 239 5.47 10.04 1.06
CA VAL A 239 5.04 10.01 -0.36
C VAL A 239 5.51 11.26 -1.13
N SER A 240 6.47 12.02 -0.61
CA SER A 240 7.17 13.05 -1.38
C SER A 240 8.17 12.45 -2.35
N SER A 241 8.49 13.19 -3.44
CA SER A 241 9.63 12.80 -4.31
C SER A 241 10.89 12.65 -3.47
N ARG A 242 11.51 11.50 -3.54
CA ARG A 242 12.63 11.10 -2.72
C ARG A 242 13.94 11.15 -3.50
N THR A 243 15.03 11.56 -2.83
CA THR A 243 16.39 11.45 -3.36
C THR A 243 16.94 10.03 -3.18
N GLU A 244 18.03 9.68 -3.88
CA GLU A 244 18.73 8.42 -3.66
C GLU A 244 19.22 8.28 -2.20
N GLU A 245 19.69 9.39 -1.60
CA GLU A 245 20.10 9.42 -0.18
C GLU A 245 18.91 9.20 0.76
N GLY A 246 17.77 9.84 0.49
CA GLY A 246 16.53 9.65 1.25
C GLY A 246 16.01 8.22 1.16
N ASP A 247 16.19 7.57 0.01
CA ASP A 247 15.81 6.17 -0.16
C ASP A 247 16.70 5.24 0.69
N ILE A 248 18.00 5.50 0.74
CA ILE A 248 18.92 4.78 1.64
C ILE A 248 18.54 5.03 3.12
N ILE A 249 18.11 6.23 3.49
CA ILE A 249 17.62 6.54 4.84
C ILE A 249 16.40 5.68 5.18
N VAL A 250 15.45 5.54 4.28
CA VAL A 250 14.27 4.65 4.47
C VAL A 250 14.70 3.21 4.70
N MET A 251 15.64 2.70 3.91
CA MET A 251 16.16 1.33 4.11
C MET A 251 16.91 1.17 5.43
N ARG A 252 17.68 2.18 5.83
CA ARG A 252 18.34 2.17 7.16
C ARG A 252 17.32 2.24 8.31
N ALA A 253 16.23 2.98 8.12
CA ALA A 253 15.12 3.03 9.09
C ALA A 253 14.44 1.66 9.23
N HIS A 254 14.17 0.97 8.10
CA HIS A 254 13.69 -0.41 8.11
C HIS A 254 14.62 -1.34 8.89
N LEU A 255 15.91 -1.35 8.60
CA LEU A 255 16.90 -2.22 9.26
C LEU A 255 17.01 -1.92 10.76
N ALA A 256 17.02 -0.64 11.14
CA ALA A 256 17.06 -0.22 12.53
C ALA A 256 15.80 -0.64 13.31
N ALA A 257 14.62 -0.43 12.71
CA ALA A 257 13.34 -0.86 13.28
C ALA A 257 13.27 -2.39 13.45
N LYS A 258 13.68 -3.15 12.42
CA LYS A 258 13.76 -4.62 12.50
C LYS A 258 14.67 -5.08 13.63
N ALA A 259 15.87 -4.50 13.73
CA ALA A 259 16.81 -4.86 14.81
C ALA A 259 16.25 -4.53 16.20
N ALA A 260 15.60 -3.37 16.36
CA ALA A 260 14.98 -2.95 17.62
C ALA A 260 13.82 -3.89 18.02
N MET A 261 12.94 -4.22 17.08
CA MET A 261 11.83 -5.15 17.32
C MET A 261 12.31 -6.57 17.65
N LYS A 262 13.27 -7.10 16.88
CA LYS A 262 13.84 -8.44 17.11
C LYS A 262 14.59 -8.56 18.44
N LYS A 263 15.14 -7.48 18.97
CA LYS A 263 15.75 -7.43 20.31
C LYS A 263 14.70 -7.65 21.39
N VAL A 264 13.48 -7.12 21.22
CA VAL A 264 12.37 -7.30 22.16
C VAL A 264 11.71 -8.66 21.99
N LYS A 265 11.44 -9.05 20.74
CA LYS A 265 10.76 -10.30 20.38
C LYS A 265 11.49 -11.01 19.24
N PRO A 266 12.45 -11.90 19.55
CA PRO A 266 13.30 -12.54 18.55
C PRO A 266 12.58 -13.41 17.53
N ASP A 267 11.44 -13.99 17.89
CA ASP A 267 10.62 -14.87 17.04
C ASP A 267 9.59 -14.11 16.17
N LEU A 268 9.54 -12.77 16.26
CA LEU A 268 8.69 -11.96 15.41
C LEU A 268 9.14 -12.05 13.95
N LEU A 269 8.23 -12.33 13.03
CA LEU A 269 8.53 -12.36 11.61
C LEU A 269 8.39 -10.96 11.03
N VAL A 270 9.52 -10.40 10.56
CA VAL A 270 9.62 -9.00 10.12
C VAL A 270 10.07 -8.94 8.67
N GLY A 271 9.32 -8.19 7.88
CA GLY A 271 9.65 -7.84 6.49
C GLY A 271 9.27 -6.41 6.17
N LEU A 272 9.42 -6.04 4.91
CA LEU A 272 8.92 -4.78 4.39
C LEU A 272 8.09 -5.01 3.13
N SER A 273 7.33 -4.04 2.64
CA SER A 273 6.64 -4.20 1.36
C SER A 273 7.10 -3.19 0.31
N LEU A 274 7.10 -3.66 -0.95
CA LEU A 274 7.36 -2.85 -2.14
C LEU A 274 6.17 -2.93 -3.11
N SER A 275 5.87 -1.80 -3.73
CA SER A 275 4.92 -1.70 -4.84
C SER A 275 5.63 -1.95 -6.15
N LEU A 276 5.23 -3.00 -6.87
CA LEU A 276 5.89 -3.47 -8.07
C LEU A 276 4.93 -3.52 -9.25
N HIS A 277 5.37 -3.06 -10.42
CA HIS A 277 4.66 -3.26 -11.68
C HIS A 277 5.12 -4.53 -12.39
N ASP A 278 4.22 -5.19 -13.10
CA ASP A 278 4.60 -6.14 -14.14
C ASP A 278 5.18 -5.36 -15.33
N ILE A 279 6.50 -5.20 -15.33
CA ILE A 279 7.21 -4.46 -16.37
C ILE A 279 7.36 -5.33 -17.62
N GLN A 280 6.60 -5.02 -18.65
CA GLN A 280 6.65 -5.62 -19.96
C GLN A 280 7.43 -4.73 -20.94
N ILE A 281 8.05 -5.33 -21.96
CA ILE A 281 9.01 -4.64 -22.82
C ILE A 281 8.51 -4.64 -24.26
N GLU A 282 8.42 -3.45 -24.86
CA GLU A 282 8.29 -3.27 -26.31
C GLU A 282 9.64 -3.00 -26.97
N GLU A 283 9.65 -2.99 -28.32
CA GLU A 283 10.85 -2.77 -29.10
C GLU A 283 11.61 -1.51 -28.68
N GLY A 284 12.88 -1.65 -28.37
CA GLY A 284 13.77 -0.57 -27.94
C GLY A 284 13.66 -0.17 -26.46
N GLY A 285 12.79 -0.84 -25.64
CA GLY A 285 12.55 -0.50 -24.24
C GLY A 285 13.45 -1.23 -23.22
N VAL A 286 14.34 -2.14 -23.65
CA VAL A 286 15.08 -3.05 -22.76
C VAL A 286 15.84 -2.33 -21.63
N GLU A 287 16.66 -1.33 -21.98
CA GLU A 287 17.48 -0.63 -20.99
C GLU A 287 16.65 0.20 -20.01
N LEU A 288 15.57 0.81 -20.50
CA LEU A 288 14.66 1.57 -19.64
C LEU A 288 13.87 0.65 -18.70
N ALA A 289 13.42 -0.50 -19.20
CA ALA A 289 12.71 -1.49 -18.38
C ALA A 289 13.63 -2.10 -17.31
N LYS A 290 14.90 -2.32 -17.63
CA LYS A 290 15.89 -2.77 -16.64
C LYS A 290 16.11 -1.72 -15.56
N LYS A 291 16.24 -0.46 -15.95
CA LYS A 291 16.38 0.64 -14.98
C LYS A 291 15.13 0.76 -14.09
N GLU A 292 13.93 0.73 -14.66
CA GLU A 292 12.68 0.80 -13.92
C GLU A 292 12.55 -0.36 -12.90
N TRP A 293 12.96 -1.58 -13.30
CA TRP A 293 12.98 -2.72 -12.39
C TRP A 293 14.02 -2.60 -11.28
N ASP A 294 15.18 -1.99 -11.57
CA ASP A 294 16.17 -1.68 -10.55
C ASP A 294 15.64 -0.64 -9.57
N ASP A 295 15.05 0.44 -10.08
CA ASP A 295 14.45 1.50 -9.28
C ASP A 295 13.28 0.98 -8.40
N GLU A 296 12.51 -0.01 -8.87
CA GLU A 296 11.39 -0.57 -8.10
C GLU A 296 11.80 -1.71 -7.16
N PHE A 297 12.82 -2.50 -7.49
CA PHE A 297 13.08 -3.76 -6.80
C PHE A 297 14.55 -4.11 -6.55
N THR A 298 15.40 -4.24 -7.62
CA THR A 298 16.67 -4.97 -7.45
C THR A 298 17.67 -4.25 -6.56
N HIS A 299 17.67 -2.92 -6.53
CA HIS A 299 18.57 -2.19 -5.63
C HIS A 299 18.23 -2.33 -4.14
N TYR A 300 16.98 -2.75 -3.79
CA TYR A 300 16.54 -3.03 -2.43
C TYR A 300 17.03 -4.38 -1.91
N LEU A 301 17.39 -5.34 -2.79
CA LEU A 301 17.73 -6.71 -2.39
C LEU A 301 18.82 -6.76 -1.32
N LYS A 302 19.84 -5.91 -1.41
CA LYS A 302 20.93 -5.84 -0.42
C LYS A 302 20.48 -5.48 0.99
N PHE A 303 19.33 -4.82 1.13
CA PHE A 303 18.77 -4.41 2.43
C PHE A 303 17.79 -5.44 3.00
N ILE A 304 17.03 -6.12 2.12
CA ILE A 304 15.94 -7.01 2.52
C ILE A 304 16.30 -8.49 2.53
N LYS A 305 17.47 -8.88 2.00
CA LYS A 305 17.88 -10.29 1.84
C LYS A 305 17.84 -11.14 3.11
N ASP A 306 17.91 -10.50 4.26
CA ASP A 306 17.90 -11.15 5.58
C ASP A 306 16.54 -10.95 6.31
N ASP A 307 15.49 -10.52 5.59
CA ASP A 307 14.13 -10.41 6.12
C ASP A 307 13.49 -11.80 6.27
N ASP A 308 12.48 -11.90 7.16
CA ASP A 308 11.77 -13.17 7.38
C ASP A 308 10.76 -13.45 6.28
N PHE A 309 10.28 -12.43 5.57
CA PHE A 309 9.42 -12.51 4.40
C PHE A 309 9.48 -11.21 3.59
N PHE A 310 9.15 -11.30 2.31
CA PHE A 310 9.00 -10.15 1.41
C PHE A 310 7.53 -9.82 1.19
N GLY A 311 7.14 -8.57 1.44
CA GLY A 311 5.81 -8.04 1.15
C GLY A 311 5.71 -7.55 -0.30
N LEU A 312 4.95 -8.25 -1.13
CA LEU A 312 4.73 -7.89 -2.52
C LEU A 312 3.39 -7.18 -2.68
N GLN A 313 3.39 -6.05 -3.39
CA GLN A 313 2.17 -5.36 -3.81
C GLN A 313 2.20 -5.16 -5.32
N ASN A 314 1.08 -5.46 -5.97
CA ASN A 314 0.92 -5.26 -7.40
C ASN A 314 -0.55 -5.03 -7.75
N TYR A 315 -0.80 -4.08 -8.64
CA TYR A 315 -2.17 -3.73 -9.08
C TYR A 315 -2.34 -3.83 -10.59
N THR A 316 -1.26 -3.65 -11.35
CA THR A 316 -1.30 -3.61 -12.81
C THR A 316 0.08 -3.85 -13.42
N ARG A 317 0.16 -3.72 -14.76
CA ARG A 317 1.41 -3.75 -15.52
C ARG A 317 1.85 -2.35 -15.96
N SER A 318 3.13 -2.25 -16.33
CA SER A 318 3.69 -1.13 -17.10
C SER A 318 4.37 -1.67 -18.35
N VAL A 319 4.06 -1.12 -19.51
CA VAL A 319 4.72 -1.48 -20.77
C VAL A 319 5.76 -0.43 -21.09
N ILE A 320 7.02 -0.83 -21.31
CA ILE A 320 8.16 0.07 -21.52
C ILE A 320 8.64 -0.06 -22.96
N GLY A 321 8.53 1.03 -23.71
CA GLY A 321 9.07 1.18 -25.06
C GLY A 321 10.33 2.06 -25.09
N LYS A 322 10.81 2.37 -26.28
CA LYS A 322 12.02 3.19 -26.52
C LYS A 322 11.97 4.61 -25.91
N ASP A 323 10.79 5.16 -25.72
CA ASP A 323 10.58 6.53 -25.22
C ASP A 323 10.14 6.55 -23.73
N GLY A 324 10.07 5.39 -23.07
CA GLY A 324 9.63 5.20 -21.69
C GLY A 324 8.34 4.41 -21.58
N ILE A 325 7.51 4.70 -20.55
CA ILE A 325 6.24 4.01 -20.32
C ILE A 325 5.27 4.31 -21.46
N CYS A 326 4.76 3.24 -22.07
CA CYS A 326 3.74 3.32 -23.11
C CYS A 326 2.37 3.66 -22.49
N PRO A 327 1.52 4.41 -23.20
CA PRO A 327 0.15 4.63 -22.74
C PRO A 327 -0.64 3.32 -22.74
N VAL A 328 -1.67 3.26 -21.88
CA VAL A 328 -2.60 2.13 -21.90
C VAL A 328 -3.18 1.97 -23.33
N PRO A 329 -3.19 0.74 -23.88
CA PRO A 329 -3.65 0.51 -25.25
C PRO A 329 -5.07 1.05 -25.47
N GLN A 330 -5.30 1.66 -26.65
CA GLN A 330 -6.63 2.18 -26.98
C GLN A 330 -7.67 1.05 -26.95
N GLY A 331 -8.73 1.22 -26.17
CA GLY A 331 -9.79 0.24 -26.00
C GLY A 331 -9.51 -0.84 -24.94
N ALA A 332 -8.36 -0.83 -24.31
CA ALA A 332 -8.14 -1.64 -23.11
C ALA A 332 -9.00 -1.13 -21.96
N GLU A 333 -9.49 -2.05 -21.13
CA GLU A 333 -10.27 -1.71 -19.95
C GLU A 333 -9.38 -1.07 -18.89
N THR A 334 -9.85 0.04 -18.31
CA THR A 334 -9.16 0.74 -17.23
C THR A 334 -9.96 0.70 -15.94
N THR A 335 -9.27 0.84 -14.83
CA THR A 335 -9.84 0.94 -13.48
C THR A 335 -10.25 2.38 -13.16
N GLN A 336 -10.90 2.62 -12.00
CA GLN A 336 -11.17 3.99 -11.53
C GLN A 336 -9.89 4.80 -11.24
N MET A 337 -8.74 4.13 -11.11
CA MET A 337 -7.43 4.76 -10.92
C MET A 337 -6.72 5.06 -12.24
N ASP A 338 -7.39 4.90 -13.38
CA ASP A 338 -6.90 5.16 -14.76
C ASP A 338 -5.76 4.23 -15.23
N TYR A 339 -5.42 3.15 -14.50
CA TYR A 339 -4.52 2.13 -15.00
C TYR A 339 -5.27 0.91 -15.56
N GLU A 340 -4.57 0.11 -16.34
CA GLU A 340 -5.14 -1.04 -17.05
C GLU A 340 -5.66 -2.10 -16.08
N PHE A 341 -6.82 -2.67 -16.38
CA PHE A 341 -7.36 -3.85 -15.70
C PHE A 341 -6.57 -5.09 -16.15
N TYR A 342 -5.53 -5.46 -15.40
CA TYR A 342 -4.60 -6.53 -15.79
C TYR A 342 -4.22 -7.43 -14.60
N PRO A 343 -5.12 -8.30 -14.15
CA PRO A 343 -4.90 -9.14 -12.96
C PRO A 343 -3.77 -10.17 -13.10
N GLU A 344 -3.39 -10.57 -14.32
CA GLU A 344 -2.26 -11.47 -14.59
C GLU A 344 -0.91 -10.89 -14.18
N ALA A 345 -0.81 -9.57 -14.03
CA ALA A 345 0.40 -8.90 -13.57
C ALA A 345 0.94 -9.51 -12.27
N LEU A 346 0.04 -9.92 -11.37
CA LEU A 346 0.45 -10.48 -10.08
C LEU A 346 1.27 -11.77 -10.25
N GLU A 347 0.84 -12.70 -11.09
CA GLU A 347 1.59 -13.94 -11.37
C GLU A 347 2.97 -13.62 -11.95
N HIS A 348 3.02 -12.73 -12.93
CA HIS A 348 4.26 -12.36 -13.61
C HIS A 348 5.27 -11.75 -12.63
N VAL A 349 4.82 -10.85 -11.76
CA VAL A 349 5.67 -10.21 -10.75
C VAL A 349 6.16 -11.21 -9.70
N ILE A 350 5.30 -12.11 -9.20
CA ILE A 350 5.72 -13.17 -8.27
C ILE A 350 6.84 -14.02 -8.90
N ARG A 351 6.67 -14.46 -10.14
CA ARG A 351 7.67 -15.27 -10.85
C ARG A 351 8.99 -14.51 -11.03
N ARG A 352 8.92 -13.24 -11.37
CA ARG A 352 10.09 -12.39 -11.55
C ARG A 352 10.83 -12.18 -10.24
N VAL A 353 10.14 -11.85 -9.16
CA VAL A 353 10.72 -11.73 -7.81
C VAL A 353 11.39 -13.04 -7.37
N ALA A 354 10.72 -14.18 -7.56
CA ALA A 354 11.28 -15.49 -7.24
C ALA A 354 12.55 -15.82 -8.04
N ALA A 355 12.60 -15.42 -9.31
CA ALA A 355 13.80 -15.56 -10.15
C ALA A 355 14.95 -14.68 -9.62
N GLU A 356 14.69 -13.42 -9.29
CA GLU A 356 15.70 -12.52 -8.70
C GLU A 356 16.22 -13.06 -7.36
N PHE A 357 15.34 -13.58 -6.50
CA PHE A 357 15.77 -14.22 -5.25
C PHE A 357 16.70 -15.39 -5.50
N LYS A 358 16.33 -16.28 -6.42
CA LYS A 358 17.15 -17.43 -6.80
C LYS A 358 18.53 -16.99 -7.33
N ASP A 359 18.56 -16.01 -8.23
CA ASP A 359 19.79 -15.53 -8.87
C ASP A 359 20.72 -14.82 -7.88
N ASN A 360 20.15 -14.25 -6.80
CA ASN A 360 20.90 -13.61 -5.73
C ASN A 360 21.11 -14.51 -4.48
N GLY A 361 20.73 -15.80 -4.54
CA GLY A 361 20.90 -16.73 -3.42
C GLY A 361 20.05 -16.41 -2.19
N ILE A 362 18.92 -15.73 -2.38
CA ILE A 362 17.98 -15.35 -1.32
C ILE A 362 16.93 -16.47 -1.18
N SER A 363 16.72 -16.92 0.05
CA SER A 363 15.65 -17.89 0.38
C SER A 363 14.68 -17.22 1.35
N MET A 364 13.68 -16.54 0.81
CA MET A 364 12.72 -15.75 1.56
C MET A 364 11.31 -15.96 0.98
N PRO A 365 10.29 -16.28 1.80
CA PRO A 365 8.92 -16.41 1.33
C PRO A 365 8.33 -15.06 0.89
N ILE A 366 7.41 -15.13 -0.06
CA ILE A 366 6.68 -13.98 -0.59
C ILE A 366 5.28 -13.94 0.05
N MET A 367 4.89 -12.80 0.58
CA MET A 367 3.51 -12.52 1.01
C MET A 367 2.95 -11.40 0.12
N ILE A 368 1.86 -11.67 -0.60
CA ILE A 368 1.13 -10.61 -1.28
C ILE A 368 0.41 -9.80 -0.22
N THR A 369 0.97 -8.64 0.12
CA THR A 369 0.45 -7.76 1.17
C THR A 369 -0.65 -6.83 0.66
N GLU A 370 -0.69 -6.59 -0.66
CA GLU A 370 -1.79 -5.90 -1.33
C GLU A 370 -1.90 -6.32 -2.80
N ASN A 371 -3.14 -6.55 -3.24
CA ASN A 371 -3.55 -6.67 -4.63
C ASN A 371 -5.05 -6.37 -4.72
N GLY A 372 -5.48 -5.58 -5.69
CA GLY A 372 -6.88 -5.19 -5.76
C GLY A 372 -7.22 -4.32 -6.96
N VAL A 373 -8.50 -3.93 -7.05
CA VAL A 373 -9.02 -3.12 -8.14
C VAL A 373 -10.05 -2.11 -7.66
N ALA A 374 -9.90 -0.86 -8.08
CA ALA A 374 -10.90 0.18 -7.88
C ALA A 374 -11.98 0.07 -8.98
N THR A 375 -13.19 -0.32 -8.62
CA THR A 375 -14.33 -0.44 -9.53
C THR A 375 -15.66 -0.33 -8.79
N ASN A 376 -16.66 0.26 -9.46
CA ASN A 376 -18.05 0.23 -8.98
C ASN A 376 -18.78 -1.07 -9.32
N ASP A 377 -18.23 -1.88 -10.23
CA ASP A 377 -18.79 -3.17 -10.62
C ASP A 377 -18.15 -4.31 -9.82
N ASP A 378 -18.87 -4.84 -8.85
CA ASP A 378 -18.37 -5.90 -8.00
C ASP A 378 -18.17 -7.24 -8.74
N ALA A 379 -18.87 -7.49 -9.85
CA ALA A 379 -18.61 -8.65 -10.70
C ALA A 379 -17.22 -8.56 -11.35
N ARG A 380 -16.79 -7.37 -11.73
CA ARG A 380 -15.41 -7.14 -12.21
C ARG A 380 -14.38 -7.33 -11.10
N ARG A 381 -14.70 -6.95 -9.87
CA ARG A 381 -13.82 -7.23 -8.72
C ARG A 381 -13.69 -8.73 -8.47
N VAL A 382 -14.80 -9.50 -8.54
CA VAL A 382 -14.76 -10.96 -8.45
C VAL A 382 -13.87 -11.53 -9.56
N GLU A 383 -14.00 -11.07 -10.81
CA GLU A 383 -13.16 -11.54 -11.92
C GLU A 383 -11.68 -11.19 -11.68
N PHE A 384 -11.37 -9.99 -11.21
CA PHE A 384 -10.00 -9.59 -10.88
C PHE A 384 -9.39 -10.54 -9.83
N ILE A 385 -10.11 -10.77 -8.73
CA ILE A 385 -9.68 -11.67 -7.66
C ILE A 385 -9.50 -13.10 -8.19
N ASP A 386 -10.42 -13.59 -9.00
CA ASP A 386 -10.35 -14.94 -9.56
C ASP A 386 -9.10 -15.15 -10.41
N ARG A 387 -8.83 -14.21 -11.34
CA ARG A 387 -7.69 -14.30 -12.26
C ARG A 387 -6.36 -14.11 -11.52
N ALA A 388 -6.26 -13.10 -10.65
CA ALA A 388 -5.07 -12.86 -9.85
C ALA A 388 -4.73 -14.05 -8.93
N THR A 389 -5.72 -14.58 -8.21
CA THR A 389 -5.50 -15.71 -7.29
C THR A 389 -5.27 -17.06 -8.00
N LYS A 390 -5.75 -17.24 -9.24
CA LYS A 390 -5.33 -18.36 -10.10
C LYS A 390 -3.84 -18.30 -10.41
N GLY A 391 -3.34 -17.11 -10.73
CA GLY A 391 -1.89 -16.91 -10.94
C GLY A 391 -1.07 -17.26 -9.70
N VAL A 392 -1.53 -16.85 -8.51
CA VAL A 392 -0.89 -17.23 -7.24
C VAL A 392 -0.88 -18.76 -7.06
N ALA A 393 -1.99 -19.44 -7.35
CA ALA A 393 -2.07 -20.90 -7.26
C ALA A 393 -1.12 -21.61 -8.26
N CYS A 394 -0.95 -21.06 -9.47
CA CYS A 394 0.04 -21.56 -10.44
C CYS A 394 1.47 -21.40 -9.89
N CYS A 395 1.80 -20.26 -9.29
CA CYS A 395 3.12 -20.05 -8.66
C CYS A 395 3.39 -21.07 -7.56
N LEU A 396 2.40 -21.36 -6.70
CA LEU A 396 2.50 -22.39 -5.65
C LEU A 396 2.72 -23.79 -6.24
N GLN A 397 2.01 -24.16 -7.32
CA GLN A 397 2.17 -25.44 -8.00
C GLN A 397 3.57 -25.59 -8.60
N ASP A 398 4.17 -24.51 -9.06
CA ASP A 398 5.54 -24.48 -9.59
C ASP A 398 6.62 -24.38 -8.49
N GLY A 399 6.22 -24.48 -7.21
CA GLY A 399 7.13 -24.55 -6.07
C GLY A 399 7.67 -23.19 -5.61
N ILE A 400 7.08 -22.07 -6.02
CA ILE A 400 7.43 -20.75 -5.50
C ILE A 400 6.84 -20.60 -4.09
N ASP A 401 7.67 -20.19 -3.15
CA ASP A 401 7.28 -20.05 -1.73
C ASP A 401 6.47 -18.78 -1.51
N VAL A 402 5.16 -18.90 -1.75
CA VAL A 402 4.17 -17.85 -1.47
C VAL A 402 3.36 -18.25 -0.24
N ILE A 403 3.35 -17.42 0.80
CA ILE A 403 2.73 -17.76 2.09
C ILE A 403 1.39 -17.09 2.35
N GLY A 404 0.99 -16.10 1.53
CA GLY A 404 -0.28 -15.43 1.75
C GLY A 404 -0.65 -14.42 0.68
N TYR A 405 -1.96 -14.06 0.69
CA TYR A 405 -2.59 -13.08 -0.17
C TYR A 405 -3.54 -12.19 0.64
N CYS A 406 -3.32 -10.87 0.63
CA CYS A 406 -4.22 -9.87 1.20
C CYS A 406 -4.80 -8.99 0.09
N HIS A 407 -6.14 -8.96 0.02
CA HIS A 407 -6.83 -8.08 -0.93
C HIS A 407 -6.85 -6.63 -0.43
N TRP A 408 -6.52 -5.69 -1.29
CA TRP A 408 -6.74 -4.27 -1.06
C TRP A 408 -8.08 -3.85 -1.65
N SER A 409 -9.09 -3.50 -0.82
CA SER A 409 -9.08 -3.40 0.63
C SER A 409 -10.28 -4.11 1.26
N LEU A 410 -10.29 -4.25 2.58
CA LEU A 410 -11.44 -4.83 3.29
C LEU A 410 -12.69 -3.99 3.04
N MET A 411 -12.61 -2.67 3.11
CA MET A 411 -13.75 -1.79 2.92
C MET A 411 -13.44 -0.63 1.98
N ASP A 412 -14.46 -0.08 1.32
CA ASP A 412 -14.35 1.20 0.62
C ASP A 412 -13.91 2.25 1.62
N ASN A 413 -12.85 2.99 1.31
CA ASN A 413 -12.19 3.87 2.26
C ASN A 413 -11.68 5.16 1.61
N PHE A 414 -10.90 5.92 2.35
CA PHE A 414 -10.28 7.16 1.92
C PHE A 414 -9.06 6.91 1.04
N GLU A 415 -9.18 7.06 -0.28
CA GLU A 415 -8.08 6.86 -1.23
C GLU A 415 -7.24 8.12 -1.39
N TRP A 416 -6.53 8.48 -0.33
CA TRP A 416 -5.57 9.58 -0.29
C TRP A 416 -6.14 10.87 -0.92
N GLN A 417 -5.43 11.50 -1.87
CA GLN A 417 -5.88 12.74 -2.50
C GLN A 417 -7.15 12.58 -3.35
N LYS A 418 -7.57 11.35 -3.67
CA LYS A 418 -8.83 11.07 -4.41
C LYS A 418 -10.08 11.10 -3.50
N GLY A 419 -9.90 11.10 -2.18
CA GLY A 419 -11.01 11.04 -1.23
C GLY A 419 -11.73 9.69 -1.28
N PHE A 420 -13.05 9.68 -1.11
CA PHE A 420 -13.85 8.45 -1.03
C PHE A 420 -14.41 7.98 -2.38
N SER A 421 -13.94 8.52 -3.49
CA SER A 421 -14.49 8.20 -4.81
C SER A 421 -13.99 6.86 -5.39
N MET A 422 -12.86 6.34 -4.93
CA MET A 422 -12.27 5.08 -5.41
C MET A 422 -12.79 3.90 -4.60
N ARG A 423 -13.36 2.89 -5.28
CA ARG A 423 -14.05 1.76 -4.64
C ARG A 423 -13.20 0.49 -4.72
N PHE A 424 -12.29 0.30 -3.75
CA PHE A 424 -11.47 -0.90 -3.64
C PHE A 424 -12.07 -1.99 -2.74
N GLY A 425 -12.98 -1.61 -1.84
CA GLY A 425 -13.43 -2.44 -0.75
C GLY A 425 -14.21 -3.68 -1.15
N LEU A 426 -14.03 -4.74 -0.37
CA LEU A 426 -14.90 -5.92 -0.33
C LEU A 426 -16.20 -5.65 0.44
N VAL A 427 -16.22 -4.59 1.24
CA VAL A 427 -17.36 -4.09 2.01
C VAL A 427 -17.61 -2.64 1.61
N GLU A 428 -18.86 -2.32 1.27
CA GLU A 428 -19.31 -0.94 1.09
C GLU A 428 -19.63 -0.33 2.45
N VAL A 429 -19.22 0.94 2.66
CA VAL A 429 -19.56 1.69 3.87
C VAL A 429 -20.39 2.92 3.49
N ASP A 430 -21.58 3.04 4.07
CA ASP A 430 -22.37 4.27 4.02
C ASP A 430 -21.80 5.26 5.04
N ARG A 431 -21.08 6.27 4.58
CA ARG A 431 -20.42 7.24 5.44
C ARG A 431 -21.35 8.16 6.26
N LYS A 432 -22.65 8.16 5.99
CA LYS A 432 -23.61 8.92 6.79
C LYS A 432 -24.09 8.14 8.02
N THR A 433 -24.21 6.84 7.85
CA THR A 433 -24.73 5.94 8.88
C THR A 433 -23.67 5.00 9.45
N MET A 434 -22.49 4.97 8.84
CA MET A 434 -21.40 4.01 9.08
C MET A 434 -21.84 2.54 8.94
N THR A 435 -22.93 2.28 8.22
CA THR A 435 -23.41 0.93 7.97
C THR A 435 -22.50 0.20 7.00
N ARG A 436 -22.13 -1.04 7.34
CA ARG A 436 -21.33 -1.95 6.52
C ARG A 436 -22.24 -2.84 5.70
N LYS A 437 -21.93 -2.95 4.40
CA LYS A 437 -22.65 -3.83 3.46
C LYS A 437 -21.65 -4.73 2.73
N GLU A 438 -21.74 -6.02 3.02
CA GLU A 438 -20.91 -7.02 2.34
C GLU A 438 -21.17 -7.03 0.82
N LYS A 439 -20.09 -7.06 0.03
CA LYS A 439 -20.18 -7.26 -1.42
C LYS A 439 -19.99 -8.75 -1.75
N PRO A 440 -20.51 -9.23 -2.89
CA PRO A 440 -20.28 -10.61 -3.36
C PRO A 440 -18.81 -11.01 -3.42
N SER A 441 -17.92 -10.07 -3.75
CA SER A 441 -16.47 -10.29 -3.81
C SER A 441 -15.86 -10.69 -2.46
N LEU A 442 -16.39 -10.23 -1.31
CA LEU A 442 -15.95 -10.68 0.01
C LEU A 442 -16.19 -12.18 0.21
N ARG A 443 -17.40 -12.64 -0.11
CA ARG A 443 -17.76 -14.07 0.00
C ARG A 443 -16.99 -14.92 -0.99
N TYR A 444 -16.77 -14.38 -2.20
CA TYR A 444 -15.98 -15.06 -3.21
C TYR A 444 -14.54 -15.29 -2.72
N LEU A 445 -13.86 -14.26 -2.25
CA LEU A 445 -12.50 -14.38 -1.72
C LEU A 445 -12.43 -15.38 -0.56
N GLY A 446 -13.39 -15.34 0.37
CA GLY A 446 -13.46 -16.28 1.49
C GLY A 446 -13.73 -17.72 1.09
N SER A 447 -14.36 -17.95 -0.07
CA SER A 447 -14.60 -19.32 -0.59
C SER A 447 -13.35 -19.98 -1.17
N LEU A 448 -12.24 -19.24 -1.29
CA LEU A 448 -10.96 -19.74 -1.81
C LEU A 448 -10.05 -20.33 -0.72
N VAL A 449 -10.40 -20.12 0.56
CA VAL A 449 -9.65 -20.57 1.75
C VAL A 449 -9.80 -22.08 2.01
#